data_c55869ef972a660689fee54f939d0509
#
_entry.id   c55869ef972a660689fee54f939d0509
#
_cell.length_a   1.000
_cell.length_b   1.000
_cell.length_c   1.000
_cell.angle_alpha   90.00
_cell.angle_beta   90.00
_cell.angle_gamma   90.00
#
_symmetry.space_group_name_H-M   'P 1'
#
loop_
_entity.id
_entity.type
_entity.pdbx_description
1 polymer ?
#
loop_
_entity_poly.entity_id
_entity_poly.type
_entity_poly.pdbx_seq_one_letter_code
_entity_poly.pdbx_strand_id
1 'polypeptide(L)'
;MQQHPKHRLRSDKPVDSRLNNMRIFLILVFSLFVVACSDYQRARSAYEGGDYQKAFELFKKLSESGDTRAEYDLSKMYLQGIGTKQDVGQGWLWMIKAADHGNTMAMVELGGRYEYGVNLERDETQAVFWFKKAALAGSSVGSYNLAKMYMDGRGVKQDPARGYAWMVISAQKGGNPIAKAEADAYKAKLSPELQAKSDQMVKQLEADPNF
;
A
#
# COMPACT_ATOMS: atom_id res chain seq x y z
N MET A 1 12.44 77.08 -20.19
CA MET A 1 12.80 75.67 -20.51
C MET A 1 12.27 74.77 -19.44
N GLN A 2 11.11 74.16 -19.68
CA GLN A 2 10.48 73.17 -18.76
C GLN A 2 10.69 71.80 -19.34
N GLN A 3 11.36 70.90 -18.61
CA GLN A 3 11.56 69.51 -18.96
C GLN A 3 10.39 68.70 -18.41
N HIS A 4 9.64 68.03 -19.30
CA HIS A 4 8.59 67.07 -18.95
C HIS A 4 9.25 65.71 -18.53
N PRO A 5 8.78 65.06 -17.45
CA PRO A 5 9.21 63.71 -17.11
C PRO A 5 8.56 62.65 -18.02
N LYS A 6 9.38 61.83 -18.66
CA LYS A 6 8.94 60.68 -19.46
C LYS A 6 8.30 59.62 -18.57
N HIS A 7 7.03 59.38 -18.71
CA HIS A 7 6.34 58.19 -18.15
C HIS A 7 6.93 56.92 -18.77
N ARG A 8 7.59 56.11 -17.94
CA ARG A 8 8.01 54.75 -18.27
C ARG A 8 6.75 53.86 -18.29
N LEU A 9 6.32 53.45 -19.44
CA LEU A 9 5.33 52.40 -19.60
C LEU A 9 5.90 51.09 -19.03
N ARG A 10 5.24 50.57 -18.03
CA ARG A 10 5.51 49.26 -17.44
C ARG A 10 5.14 48.21 -18.50
N SER A 11 6.10 47.45 -19.00
CA SER A 11 5.87 46.34 -19.93
C SER A 11 5.21 45.21 -19.16
N ASP A 12 3.89 45.09 -19.26
CA ASP A 12 3.16 43.93 -18.82
C ASP A 12 3.56 42.75 -19.71
N LYS A 13 4.45 41.89 -19.19
CA LYS A 13 4.76 40.63 -19.85
C LYS A 13 3.49 39.79 -19.89
N PRO A 14 3.10 39.19 -21.04
CA PRO A 14 1.95 38.35 -21.12
C PRO A 14 2.13 37.16 -20.15
N VAL A 15 1.17 36.97 -19.26
CA VAL A 15 1.13 35.80 -18.37
C VAL A 15 1.05 34.56 -19.26
N ASP A 16 2.03 33.68 -19.13
CA ASP A 16 2.09 32.44 -19.90
C ASP A 16 0.83 31.60 -19.60
N SER A 17 -0.07 31.55 -20.57
CA SER A 17 -1.35 30.85 -20.46
C SER A 17 -1.18 29.34 -20.13
N ARG A 18 -0.06 28.75 -20.54
CA ARG A 18 0.28 27.35 -20.23
C ARG A 18 0.56 27.15 -18.74
N LEU A 19 1.32 28.08 -18.13
CA LEU A 19 1.60 28.05 -16.70
C LEU A 19 0.33 28.29 -15.87
N ASN A 20 -0.56 29.14 -16.33
CA ASN A 20 -1.82 29.42 -15.65
C ASN A 20 -2.76 28.20 -15.73
N ASN A 21 -2.89 27.57 -16.89
CA ASN A 21 -3.69 26.35 -17.07
C ASN A 21 -3.13 25.19 -16.24
N MET A 22 -1.81 25.02 -16.16
CA MET A 22 -1.19 24.00 -15.33
C MET A 22 -1.44 24.26 -13.83
N ARG A 23 -1.38 25.51 -13.37
CA ARG A 23 -1.73 25.86 -11.99
C ARG A 23 -3.19 25.59 -11.66
N ILE A 24 -4.10 25.93 -12.54
CA ILE A 24 -5.54 25.65 -12.37
C ILE A 24 -5.77 24.13 -12.33
N PHE A 25 -5.14 23.36 -13.22
CA PHE A 25 -5.22 21.91 -13.21
C PHE A 25 -4.70 21.30 -11.90
N LEU A 26 -3.53 21.76 -11.40
CA LEU A 26 -2.98 21.30 -10.13
C LEU A 26 -3.88 21.65 -8.93
N ILE A 27 -4.49 22.84 -8.92
CA ILE A 27 -5.44 23.24 -7.86
C ILE A 27 -6.68 22.37 -7.90
N LEU A 28 -7.22 22.07 -9.07
CA LEU A 28 -8.39 21.19 -9.22
C LEU A 28 -8.09 19.76 -8.78
N VAL A 29 -6.95 19.21 -9.16
CA VAL A 29 -6.51 17.87 -8.73
C VAL A 29 -6.31 17.84 -7.21
N PHE A 30 -5.67 18.85 -6.65
CA PHE A 30 -5.45 18.96 -5.20
C PHE A 30 -6.78 19.10 -4.44
N SER A 31 -7.72 19.89 -4.93
CA SER A 31 -9.04 20.05 -4.30
C SER A 31 -9.85 18.75 -4.33
N LEU A 32 -9.81 18.00 -5.43
CA LEU A 32 -10.43 16.67 -5.52
C LEU A 32 -9.84 15.68 -4.52
N PHE A 33 -8.51 15.71 -4.35
CA PHE A 33 -7.82 14.84 -3.40
C PHE A 33 -8.18 15.17 -1.94
N VAL A 34 -8.29 16.45 -1.59
CA VAL A 34 -8.71 16.90 -0.25
C VAL A 34 -10.15 16.48 0.05
N VAL A 35 -11.06 16.61 -0.91
CA VAL A 35 -12.46 16.20 -0.76
C VAL A 35 -12.57 14.69 -0.56
N ALA A 36 -11.89 13.88 -1.38
CA ALA A 36 -11.90 12.43 -1.24
C ALA A 36 -11.33 11.97 0.12
N CYS A 37 -10.28 12.64 0.61
CA CYS A 37 -9.74 12.37 1.93
C CYS A 37 -10.74 12.69 3.05
N SER A 38 -11.50 13.78 2.93
CA SER A 38 -12.52 14.16 3.91
C SER A 38 -13.70 13.18 3.93
N ASP A 39 -14.11 12.67 2.76
CA ASP A 39 -15.23 11.72 2.66
C ASP A 39 -14.85 10.34 3.23
N TYR A 40 -13.62 9.87 3.01
CA TYR A 40 -13.13 8.66 3.67
C TYR A 40 -13.11 8.81 5.19
N GLN A 41 -12.65 9.96 5.72
CA GLN A 41 -12.65 10.20 7.16
C GLN A 41 -14.08 10.24 7.74
N ARG A 42 -15.06 10.75 7.00
CA ARG A 42 -16.48 10.71 7.41
C ARG A 42 -17.01 9.27 7.49
N ALA A 43 -16.65 8.42 6.53
CA ALA A 43 -17.00 7.00 6.56
C ALA A 43 -16.37 6.30 7.77
N ARG A 44 -15.08 6.56 8.04
CA ARG A 44 -14.36 6.04 9.19
C ARG A 44 -14.98 6.50 10.51
N SER A 45 -15.29 7.78 10.66
CA SER A 45 -15.93 8.31 11.85
C SER A 45 -17.32 7.70 12.11
N ALA A 46 -18.11 7.45 11.05
CA ALA A 46 -19.36 6.74 11.17
C ALA A 46 -19.16 5.30 11.67
N TYR A 47 -18.16 4.60 11.14
CA TYR A 47 -17.81 3.24 11.58
C TYR A 47 -17.36 3.22 13.03
N GLU A 48 -16.45 4.09 13.44
CA GLU A 48 -15.91 4.19 14.80
C GLU A 48 -16.99 4.66 15.81
N GLY A 49 -17.95 5.46 15.35
CA GLY A 49 -19.12 5.87 16.13
C GLY A 49 -20.24 4.83 16.24
N GLY A 50 -20.09 3.66 15.57
CA GLY A 50 -21.09 2.58 15.61
C GLY A 50 -22.26 2.76 14.62
N ASP A 51 -22.27 3.82 13.82
CA ASP A 51 -23.26 4.02 12.74
C ASP A 51 -22.85 3.21 11.50
N TYR A 52 -22.90 1.88 11.66
CA TYR A 52 -22.37 0.95 10.66
C TYR A 52 -23.11 0.98 9.32
N GLN A 53 -24.42 1.24 9.34
CA GLN A 53 -25.20 1.32 8.10
C GLN A 53 -24.77 2.54 7.28
N LYS A 54 -24.61 3.68 7.93
CA LYS A 54 -24.11 4.89 7.27
C LYS A 54 -22.66 4.72 6.80
N ALA A 55 -21.80 4.08 7.61
CA ALA A 55 -20.43 3.77 7.22
C ALA A 55 -20.40 2.90 5.97
N PHE A 56 -21.22 1.85 5.91
CA PHE A 56 -21.35 0.96 4.76
C PHE A 56 -21.72 1.72 3.48
N GLU A 57 -22.77 2.58 3.53
CA GLU A 57 -23.18 3.36 2.36
C GLU A 57 -22.09 4.33 1.89
N LEU A 58 -21.37 4.96 2.82
CA LEU A 58 -20.26 5.86 2.51
C LEU A 58 -19.08 5.10 1.89
N PHE A 59 -18.66 3.98 2.49
CA PHE A 59 -17.58 3.16 1.94
C PHE A 59 -17.96 2.60 0.57
N LYS A 60 -19.19 2.16 0.38
CA LYS A 60 -19.69 1.67 -0.92
C LYS A 60 -19.56 2.73 -1.99
N LYS A 61 -20.05 3.95 -1.74
CA LYS A 61 -19.93 5.08 -2.67
C LYS A 61 -18.47 5.41 -3.01
N LEU A 62 -17.59 5.42 -2.01
CA LEU A 62 -16.16 5.69 -2.20
C LEU A 62 -15.48 4.57 -2.99
N SER A 63 -15.83 3.32 -2.72
CA SER A 63 -15.31 2.15 -3.46
C SER A 63 -15.73 2.17 -4.94
N GLU A 64 -16.95 2.58 -5.24
CA GLU A 64 -17.43 2.77 -6.61
C GLU A 64 -16.68 3.88 -7.34
N SER A 65 -16.14 4.86 -6.62
CA SER A 65 -15.27 5.92 -7.17
C SER A 65 -13.78 5.55 -7.20
N GLY A 66 -13.39 4.35 -6.74
CA GLY A 66 -12.02 3.84 -6.82
C GLY A 66 -11.13 4.19 -5.62
N ASP A 67 -11.69 4.59 -4.47
CA ASP A 67 -10.88 4.73 -3.25
C ASP A 67 -10.51 3.33 -2.71
N THR A 68 -9.26 2.96 -2.87
CA THR A 68 -8.75 1.61 -2.54
C THR A 68 -8.81 1.28 -1.04
N ARG A 69 -8.81 2.30 -0.18
CA ARG A 69 -8.97 2.14 1.28
C ARG A 69 -10.42 1.76 1.57
N ALA A 70 -11.36 2.45 0.92
CA ALA A 70 -12.78 2.17 1.05
C ALA A 70 -13.13 0.79 0.48
N GLU A 71 -12.51 0.37 -0.64
CA GLU A 71 -12.67 -0.97 -1.19
C GLU A 71 -12.30 -2.06 -0.15
N TYR A 72 -11.17 -1.85 0.56
CA TYR A 72 -10.74 -2.77 1.61
C TYR A 72 -11.69 -2.76 2.81
N ASP A 73 -12.10 -1.59 3.31
CA ASP A 73 -13.03 -1.49 4.43
C ASP A 73 -14.41 -2.06 4.07
N LEU A 74 -14.91 -1.80 2.87
CA LEU A 74 -16.16 -2.37 2.35
C LEU A 74 -16.10 -3.90 2.27
N SER A 75 -14.97 -4.45 1.83
CA SER A 75 -14.76 -5.90 1.78
C SER A 75 -14.91 -6.53 3.16
N LYS A 76 -14.35 -5.91 4.19
CA LYS A 76 -14.45 -6.38 5.58
C LYS A 76 -15.88 -6.28 6.11
N MET A 77 -16.60 -5.22 5.77
CA MET A 77 -17.99 -5.05 6.17
C MET A 77 -18.87 -6.16 5.58
N TYR A 78 -18.67 -6.51 4.31
CA TYR A 78 -19.38 -7.65 3.71
C TYR A 78 -18.99 -9.00 4.32
N LEU A 79 -17.68 -9.24 4.57
CA LEU A 79 -17.20 -10.48 5.16
C LEU A 79 -17.76 -10.73 6.57
N GLN A 80 -17.99 -9.65 7.33
CA GLN A 80 -18.40 -9.71 8.73
C GLN A 80 -19.90 -9.42 8.93
N GLY A 81 -20.60 -8.93 7.92
CA GLY A 81 -22.00 -8.51 8.03
C GLY A 81 -22.17 -7.24 8.88
N ILE A 82 -21.20 -6.33 8.85
CA ILE A 82 -21.25 -5.08 9.61
C ILE A 82 -21.93 -4.00 8.75
N GLY A 83 -23.02 -3.43 9.23
CA GLY A 83 -23.81 -2.41 8.52
C GLY A 83 -24.56 -2.95 7.29
N THR A 84 -24.43 -4.22 6.99
CA THR A 84 -25.12 -4.92 5.90
C THR A 84 -25.31 -6.40 6.26
N LYS A 85 -26.08 -7.13 5.45
CA LYS A 85 -26.10 -8.59 5.55
C LYS A 85 -24.74 -9.15 5.12
N GLN A 86 -24.25 -10.14 5.85
CA GLN A 86 -23.03 -10.85 5.48
C GLN A 86 -23.13 -11.41 4.05
N ASP A 87 -22.15 -11.08 3.24
CA ASP A 87 -21.99 -11.60 1.88
C ASP A 87 -20.51 -11.88 1.61
N VAL A 88 -20.14 -13.15 1.79
CA VAL A 88 -18.74 -13.59 1.66
C VAL A 88 -18.25 -13.42 0.21
N GLY A 89 -19.13 -13.62 -0.79
CA GLY A 89 -18.79 -13.45 -2.20
C GLY A 89 -18.46 -12.00 -2.54
N GLN A 90 -19.31 -11.04 -2.13
CA GLN A 90 -19.03 -9.62 -2.30
C GLN A 90 -17.79 -9.19 -1.51
N GLY A 91 -17.61 -9.69 -0.30
CA GLY A 91 -16.44 -9.41 0.50
C GLY A 91 -15.14 -9.77 -0.21
N TRP A 92 -15.07 -10.98 -0.81
CA TRP A 92 -13.90 -11.40 -1.58
C TRP A 92 -13.71 -10.59 -2.86
N LEU A 93 -14.77 -10.30 -3.57
CA LEU A 93 -14.70 -9.49 -4.78
C LEU A 93 -14.06 -8.12 -4.50
N TRP A 94 -14.52 -7.44 -3.45
CA TRP A 94 -13.96 -6.15 -3.06
C TRP A 94 -12.54 -6.25 -2.49
N MET A 95 -12.20 -7.34 -1.77
CA MET A 95 -10.85 -7.57 -1.27
C MET A 95 -9.84 -7.71 -2.41
N ILE A 96 -10.17 -8.52 -3.42
CA ILE A 96 -9.31 -8.73 -4.59
C ILE A 96 -9.18 -7.42 -5.37
N LYS A 97 -10.29 -6.69 -5.57
CA LYS A 97 -10.29 -5.41 -6.25
C LYS A 97 -9.39 -4.39 -5.54
N ALA A 98 -9.50 -4.26 -4.21
CA ALA A 98 -8.62 -3.41 -3.41
C ALA A 98 -7.15 -3.78 -3.58
N ALA A 99 -6.83 -5.06 -3.54
CA ALA A 99 -5.47 -5.56 -3.73
C ALA A 99 -4.92 -5.26 -5.14
N ASP A 100 -5.73 -5.45 -6.18
CA ASP A 100 -5.35 -5.16 -7.56
C ASP A 100 -5.17 -3.66 -7.80
N HIS A 101 -5.92 -2.82 -7.11
CA HIS A 101 -5.77 -1.37 -7.12
C HIS A 101 -4.65 -0.84 -6.19
N GLY A 102 -3.85 -1.73 -5.60
CA GLY A 102 -2.65 -1.36 -4.85
C GLY A 102 -2.81 -1.24 -3.33
N ASN A 103 -3.95 -1.64 -2.77
CA ASN A 103 -4.09 -1.65 -1.31
C ASN A 103 -3.23 -2.74 -0.67
N THR A 104 -2.17 -2.34 0.00
CA THR A 104 -1.19 -3.27 0.59
C THR A 104 -1.76 -4.10 1.74
N MET A 105 -2.76 -3.59 2.47
CA MET A 105 -3.42 -4.35 3.54
C MET A 105 -4.28 -5.47 2.95
N ALA A 106 -5.00 -5.22 1.86
CA ALA A 106 -5.74 -6.24 1.14
C ALA A 106 -4.81 -7.32 0.58
N MET A 107 -3.67 -6.94 0.00
CA MET A 107 -2.66 -7.90 -0.48
C MET A 107 -2.13 -8.79 0.65
N VAL A 108 -1.77 -8.20 1.79
CA VAL A 108 -1.27 -8.96 2.96
C VAL A 108 -2.35 -9.90 3.50
N GLU A 109 -3.61 -9.44 3.58
CA GLU A 109 -4.71 -10.28 4.05
C GLU A 109 -4.99 -11.44 3.10
N LEU A 110 -5.00 -11.21 1.78
CA LEU A 110 -5.11 -12.29 0.79
C LEU A 110 -3.97 -13.31 0.92
N GLY A 111 -2.73 -12.83 1.04
CA GLY A 111 -1.57 -13.68 1.26
C GLY A 111 -1.73 -14.58 2.49
N GLY A 112 -2.12 -14.01 3.63
CA GLY A 112 -2.35 -14.77 4.85
C GLY A 112 -3.48 -15.79 4.73
N ARG A 113 -4.56 -15.46 4.02
CA ARG A 113 -5.67 -16.40 3.84
C ARG A 113 -5.32 -17.58 2.95
N TYR A 114 -4.54 -17.37 1.90
CA TYR A 114 -3.99 -18.46 1.09
C TYR A 114 -2.97 -19.29 1.89
N GLU A 115 -2.14 -18.66 2.72
CA GLU A 115 -1.16 -19.36 3.56
C GLU A 115 -1.82 -20.33 4.55
N TYR A 116 -2.92 -19.91 5.20
CA TYR A 116 -3.59 -20.69 6.24
C TYR A 116 -4.84 -21.41 5.80
N GLY A 117 -5.33 -21.18 4.59
CA GLY A 117 -6.57 -21.78 4.09
C GLY A 117 -7.83 -21.25 4.77
N VAL A 118 -7.84 -19.96 5.16
CA VAL A 118 -8.99 -19.36 5.85
C VAL A 118 -10.00 -18.82 4.85
N ASN A 119 -11.13 -19.48 4.72
CA ASN A 119 -12.22 -19.22 3.76
C ASN A 119 -11.80 -19.31 2.27
N LEU A 120 -10.60 -19.76 2.00
CA LEU A 120 -10.05 -20.09 0.69
C LEU A 120 -9.34 -21.44 0.82
N GLU A 121 -9.17 -22.15 -0.28
CA GLU A 121 -8.27 -23.31 -0.32
C GLU A 121 -6.84 -22.86 -0.06
N ARG A 122 -6.12 -23.60 0.78
CA ARG A 122 -4.71 -23.31 1.08
C ARG A 122 -3.86 -23.41 -0.17
N ASP A 123 -3.18 -22.34 -0.52
CA ASP A 123 -2.25 -22.26 -1.64
C ASP A 123 -1.06 -21.34 -1.27
N GLU A 124 0.04 -21.96 -0.86
CA GLU A 124 1.23 -21.22 -0.45
C GLU A 124 1.90 -20.48 -1.63
N THR A 125 1.69 -20.91 -2.88
CA THR A 125 2.19 -20.21 -4.06
C THR A 125 1.42 -18.89 -4.26
N GLN A 126 0.11 -18.92 -4.08
CA GLN A 126 -0.70 -17.70 -4.08
C GLN A 126 -0.35 -16.79 -2.90
N ALA A 127 -0.05 -17.35 -1.72
CA ALA A 127 0.41 -16.56 -0.58
C ALA A 127 1.69 -15.80 -0.91
N VAL A 128 2.69 -16.48 -1.49
CA VAL A 128 3.94 -15.84 -1.96
C VAL A 128 3.67 -14.75 -2.99
N PHE A 129 2.78 -14.99 -3.95
CA PHE A 129 2.41 -14.00 -4.97
C PHE A 129 1.87 -12.70 -4.34
N TRP A 130 0.92 -12.81 -3.42
CA TRP A 130 0.32 -11.65 -2.77
C TRP A 130 1.26 -10.95 -1.81
N PHE A 131 2.04 -11.68 -1.01
CA PHE A 131 3.06 -11.08 -0.15
C PHE A 131 4.14 -10.37 -0.95
N LYS A 132 4.55 -10.92 -2.11
CA LYS A 132 5.49 -10.26 -3.02
C LYS A 132 4.90 -8.95 -3.58
N LYS A 133 3.66 -8.96 -4.06
CA LYS A 133 2.97 -7.73 -4.51
C LYS A 133 2.95 -6.68 -3.39
N ALA A 134 2.59 -7.06 -2.17
CA ALA A 134 2.59 -6.16 -1.02
C ALA A 134 3.98 -5.60 -0.70
N ALA A 135 5.02 -6.45 -0.71
CA ALA A 135 6.41 -6.05 -0.46
C ALA A 135 6.92 -5.05 -1.50
N LEU A 136 6.64 -5.30 -2.79
CA LEU A 136 6.97 -4.40 -3.90
C LEU A 136 6.23 -3.06 -3.80
N ALA A 137 5.00 -3.06 -3.30
CA ALA A 137 4.22 -1.87 -3.00
C ALA A 137 4.67 -1.16 -1.70
N GLY A 138 5.76 -1.62 -1.07
CA GLY A 138 6.37 -0.98 0.10
C GLY A 138 5.82 -1.43 1.46
N SER A 139 4.99 -2.48 1.52
CA SER A 139 4.50 -3.03 2.77
C SER A 139 5.60 -3.73 3.56
N SER A 140 5.92 -3.23 4.76
CA SER A 140 6.84 -3.91 5.69
C SER A 140 6.30 -5.26 6.14
N VAL A 141 4.99 -5.38 6.36
CA VAL A 141 4.33 -6.65 6.71
C VAL A 141 4.41 -7.65 5.56
N GLY A 142 4.17 -7.19 4.31
CA GLY A 142 4.33 -8.00 3.11
C GLY A 142 5.77 -8.51 2.96
N SER A 143 6.76 -7.63 3.15
CA SER A 143 8.18 -7.99 3.11
C SER A 143 8.55 -9.02 4.19
N TYR A 144 8.01 -8.87 5.40
CA TYR A 144 8.24 -9.81 6.51
C TYR A 144 7.66 -11.21 6.20
N ASN A 145 6.41 -11.27 5.75
CA ASN A 145 5.78 -12.55 5.42
C ASN A 145 6.48 -13.22 4.24
N LEU A 146 6.84 -12.45 3.20
CA LEU A 146 7.62 -12.97 2.08
C LEU A 146 8.98 -13.52 2.53
N ALA A 147 9.66 -12.84 3.47
CA ALA A 147 10.90 -13.30 4.04
C ALA A 147 10.76 -14.69 4.67
N LYS A 148 9.70 -14.90 5.45
CA LYS A 148 9.39 -16.19 6.09
C LYS A 148 9.11 -17.28 5.06
N MET A 149 8.37 -16.97 3.99
CA MET A 149 8.10 -17.93 2.91
C MET A 149 9.42 -18.41 2.26
N TYR A 150 10.36 -17.49 1.98
CA TYR A 150 11.69 -17.86 1.45
C TYR A 150 12.55 -18.64 2.45
N MET A 151 12.53 -18.28 3.74
CA MET A 151 13.29 -18.96 4.78
C MET A 151 12.84 -20.40 4.96
N ASP A 152 11.54 -20.63 4.94
CA ASP A 152 10.94 -21.94 5.22
C ASP A 152 10.76 -22.79 3.94
N GLY A 153 10.87 -22.19 2.74
CA GLY A 153 10.63 -22.88 1.47
C GLY A 153 9.14 -23.17 1.26
N ARG A 154 8.24 -22.34 1.80
CA ARG A 154 6.80 -22.49 1.66
C ARG A 154 6.29 -21.75 0.43
N GLY A 155 5.65 -22.47 -0.50
CA GLY A 155 5.14 -21.92 -1.76
C GLY A 155 6.21 -21.40 -2.72
N VAL A 156 7.49 -21.49 -2.36
CA VAL A 156 8.65 -21.04 -3.12
C VAL A 156 9.85 -21.90 -2.78
N LYS A 157 10.82 -22.02 -3.70
CA LYS A 157 12.10 -22.68 -3.38
C LYS A 157 12.78 -21.98 -2.21
N GLN A 158 13.19 -22.76 -1.21
CA GLN A 158 13.90 -22.24 -0.06
C GLN A 158 15.15 -21.43 -0.46
N ASP A 159 15.23 -20.19 -0.01
CA ASP A 159 16.39 -19.30 -0.20
C ASP A 159 16.58 -18.42 1.05
N PRO A 160 17.34 -18.92 2.04
CA PRO A 160 17.56 -18.22 3.29
C PRO A 160 18.23 -16.85 3.13
N ALA A 161 19.09 -16.68 2.11
CA ALA A 161 19.74 -15.40 1.85
C ALA A 161 18.74 -14.35 1.36
N ARG A 162 17.83 -14.74 0.47
CA ARG A 162 16.74 -13.89 0.00
C ARG A 162 15.72 -13.62 1.11
N GLY A 163 15.41 -14.62 1.91
CA GLY A 163 14.55 -14.46 3.09
C GLY A 163 15.11 -13.42 4.06
N TYR A 164 16.40 -13.52 4.38
CA TYR A 164 17.06 -12.52 5.23
C TYR A 164 17.02 -11.12 4.60
N ALA A 165 17.30 -10.99 3.30
CA ALA A 165 17.28 -9.70 2.62
C ALA A 165 15.89 -9.03 2.73
N TRP A 166 14.81 -9.77 2.49
CA TRP A 166 13.45 -9.26 2.67
C TRP A 166 13.12 -8.90 4.13
N MET A 167 13.68 -9.64 5.10
CA MET A 167 13.55 -9.33 6.53
C MET A 167 14.19 -7.98 6.87
N VAL A 168 15.40 -7.71 6.33
CA VAL A 168 16.07 -6.41 6.49
C VAL A 168 15.27 -5.29 5.86
N ILE A 169 14.75 -5.46 4.64
CA ILE A 169 13.87 -4.48 3.98
C ILE A 169 12.62 -4.21 4.82
N SER A 170 12.03 -5.23 5.42
CA SER A 170 10.89 -5.04 6.32
C SER A 170 11.24 -4.18 7.53
N ALA A 171 12.39 -4.44 8.16
CA ALA A 171 12.85 -3.68 9.32
C ALA A 171 13.12 -2.20 8.98
N GLN A 172 13.68 -1.94 7.80
CA GLN A 172 14.00 -0.58 7.33
C GLN A 172 12.76 0.24 6.97
N LYS A 173 11.83 -0.36 6.18
CA LYS A 173 10.68 0.38 5.62
C LYS A 173 9.56 0.68 6.62
N GLY A 174 9.38 -0.15 7.62
CA GLY A 174 8.23 -0.03 8.52
C GLY A 174 8.56 0.18 9.99
N GLY A 175 9.87 0.23 10.33
CA GLY A 175 10.27 0.26 11.73
C GLY A 175 9.74 -0.95 12.53
N ASN A 176 9.48 -2.08 11.85
CA ASN A 176 8.93 -3.28 12.47
C ASN A 176 9.95 -3.86 13.46
N PRO A 177 9.74 -3.72 14.78
CA PRO A 177 10.72 -4.15 15.78
C PRO A 177 10.92 -5.67 15.78
N ILE A 178 9.88 -6.42 15.41
CA ILE A 178 9.95 -7.90 15.30
C ILE A 178 10.86 -8.27 14.14
N ALA A 179 10.65 -7.68 12.96
CA ALA A 179 11.49 -7.95 11.79
C ALA A 179 12.95 -7.60 12.05
N LYS A 180 13.23 -6.50 12.77
CA LYS A 180 14.58 -6.11 13.13
C LYS A 180 15.22 -7.12 14.08
N ALA A 181 14.54 -7.51 15.15
CA ALA A 181 15.06 -8.47 16.13
C ALA A 181 15.31 -9.85 15.50
N GLU A 182 14.38 -10.32 14.64
CA GLU A 182 14.57 -11.59 13.93
C GLU A 182 15.70 -11.51 12.90
N ALA A 183 15.84 -10.41 12.16
CA ALA A 183 16.95 -10.20 11.23
C ALA A 183 18.31 -10.26 11.95
N ASP A 184 18.44 -9.56 13.08
CA ASP A 184 19.66 -9.54 13.88
C ASP A 184 20.00 -10.96 14.41
N ALA A 185 19.01 -11.67 14.95
CA ALA A 185 19.14 -13.04 15.44
C ALA A 185 19.47 -14.04 14.33
N TYR A 186 18.93 -13.83 13.14
CA TYR A 186 19.19 -14.69 11.99
C TYR A 186 20.58 -14.44 11.41
N LYS A 187 20.99 -13.18 11.30
CA LYS A 187 22.33 -12.80 10.84
C LYS A 187 23.44 -13.51 11.64
N ALA A 188 23.27 -13.61 12.97
CA ALA A 188 24.23 -14.26 13.83
C ALA A 188 24.42 -15.78 13.55
N LYS A 189 23.43 -16.40 12.88
CA LYS A 189 23.46 -17.83 12.52
C LYS A 189 23.95 -18.10 11.10
N LEU A 190 24.06 -17.06 10.27
CA LEU A 190 24.53 -17.22 8.89
C LEU A 190 26.03 -17.42 8.83
N SER A 191 26.49 -18.27 7.90
CA SER A 191 27.92 -18.31 7.56
C SER A 191 28.37 -16.97 6.96
N PRO A 192 29.64 -16.60 7.04
CA PRO A 192 30.17 -15.37 6.44
C PRO A 192 29.84 -15.23 4.95
N GLU A 193 29.85 -16.33 4.21
CA GLU A 193 29.51 -16.39 2.80
C GLU A 193 28.01 -16.04 2.56
N LEU A 194 27.11 -16.65 3.34
CA LEU A 194 25.68 -16.35 3.27
C LEU A 194 25.36 -14.92 3.71
N GLN A 195 26.10 -14.38 4.70
CA GLN A 195 25.97 -12.98 5.09
C GLN A 195 26.32 -12.05 3.92
N ALA A 196 27.49 -12.28 3.28
CA ALA A 196 27.92 -11.48 2.14
C ALA A 196 26.91 -11.54 0.97
N LYS A 197 26.41 -12.74 0.65
CA LYS A 197 25.37 -12.92 -0.36
C LYS A 197 24.09 -12.17 0.00
N SER A 198 23.67 -12.24 1.24
CA SER A 198 22.46 -11.56 1.72
C SER A 198 22.60 -10.03 1.70
N ASP A 199 23.75 -9.51 2.14
CA ASP A 199 24.03 -8.06 2.11
C ASP A 199 24.06 -7.54 0.66
N GLN A 200 24.54 -8.35 -0.29
CA GLN A 200 24.44 -8.02 -1.72
C GLN A 200 22.98 -7.99 -2.19
N MET A 201 22.18 -8.97 -1.80
CA MET A 201 20.74 -9.00 -2.14
C MET A 201 19.97 -7.83 -1.55
N VAL A 202 20.27 -7.39 -0.32
CA VAL A 202 19.67 -6.17 0.25
C VAL A 202 19.92 -4.98 -0.66
N LYS A 203 21.18 -4.75 -1.07
CA LYS A 203 21.53 -3.64 -1.98
C LYS A 203 20.81 -3.73 -3.32
N GLN A 204 20.66 -4.94 -3.87
CA GLN A 204 19.95 -5.17 -5.12
C GLN A 204 18.44 -4.86 -4.97
N LEU A 205 17.81 -5.31 -3.90
CA LEU A 205 16.39 -5.02 -3.61
C LEU A 205 16.12 -3.55 -3.29
N GLU A 206 17.10 -2.85 -2.71
CA GLU A 206 17.03 -1.39 -2.50
C GLU A 206 17.11 -0.62 -3.82
N ALA A 207 17.92 -1.10 -4.78
CA ALA A 207 18.09 -0.50 -6.09
C ALA A 207 16.95 -0.86 -7.06
N ASP A 208 16.51 -2.13 -7.05
CA ASP A 208 15.39 -2.66 -7.84
C ASP A 208 14.61 -3.70 -7.02
N PRO A 209 13.46 -3.33 -6.46
CA PRO A 209 12.64 -4.27 -5.68
C PRO A 209 12.10 -5.47 -6.48
N ASN A 210 12.13 -5.43 -7.82
CA ASN A 210 11.67 -6.53 -8.68
C ASN A 210 12.76 -7.59 -8.94
N PHE A 211 13.96 -7.36 -8.46
CA PHE A 211 15.13 -8.25 -8.59
C PHE A 211 14.90 -9.69 -8.09
#